data_4929e862448343a9a21389269b0fbe1d
#
_entry.id   4929e862448343a9a21389269b0fbe1d
#
_cell.length_a   1.000
_cell.length_b   1.000
_cell.length_c   1.000
_cell.angle_alpha   90.00
_cell.angle_beta   90.00
_cell.angle_gamma   90.00
#
_symmetry.space_group_name_H-M   'P 1'
#
loop_
_entity.id
_entity.type
_entity.pdbx_description
1 polymer ?
#
loop_
_entity_poly.entity_id
_entity_poly.type
_entity_poly.pdbx_seq_one_letter_code
_entity_poly.pdbx_strand_id
1 'polypeptide(L)'
;MYEAHFGFTDKPFKLSPDPRFFFASPHHEKALSYLQYGLSLEEGFIVVSGPIGTGKTILVHRLMSSLDESVTAVQIATTRLSPDELVKLVAAKFNVPTEGMSKADILKRFEQHLYGLRQQGRRAVLLVDEAQNLPPETVEELRMLSNFQFHDKPLLQSFLLGQEELKGIIRLPEMEQLRQRIIASCHLQPLTADQVKSYMLHRLQCVNWRGNPTLSDGVFEAITRYTKGVPRKINILADRIFLYACMEGLTAINTVNVEHVIAEMSEELPGETPRSKTSANVDGDHPPIQPDPSRGYSAPYKNHLEADRQSETAHAFQALNDIEKVLDNVIERKIATIRKLDQLLINKRKMLLQSGEEGIDDELILNEDYPPGLREKYWVRKLMESSD
;
A
#
# COMPACT_ATOMS: atom_id res chain seq x y z
N MET A 1 5.84 23.48 -1.85
CA MET A 1 7.18 24.10 -1.99
C MET A 1 7.60 24.07 -3.45
N TYR A 2 7.91 22.95 -4.07
CA TYR A 2 8.29 22.87 -5.47
C TYR A 2 7.12 23.14 -6.45
N GLU A 3 5.87 22.94 -6.01
CA GLU A 3 4.67 23.24 -6.79
C GLU A 3 4.63 24.71 -7.19
N ALA A 4 4.81 25.60 -6.21
CA ALA A 4 4.84 27.04 -6.46
C ALA A 4 6.05 27.46 -7.31
N HIS A 5 7.21 26.80 -7.14
CA HIS A 5 8.42 27.09 -7.89
C HIS A 5 8.26 26.78 -9.39
N PHE A 6 7.64 25.63 -9.73
CA PHE A 6 7.43 25.21 -11.12
C PHE A 6 6.06 25.65 -11.69
N GLY A 7 5.23 26.30 -10.89
CA GLY A 7 3.91 26.77 -11.30
C GLY A 7 2.87 25.68 -11.43
N PHE A 8 2.99 24.59 -10.65
CA PHE A 8 2.01 23.52 -10.60
C PHE A 8 0.79 23.92 -9.78
N THR A 9 -0.40 23.49 -10.20
CA THR A 9 -1.65 23.75 -9.48
C THR A 9 -1.84 22.82 -8.27
N ASP A 10 -1.14 21.68 -8.23
CA ASP A 10 -1.20 20.68 -7.15
C ASP A 10 0.09 19.83 -7.20
N LYS A 11 0.27 18.96 -6.21
CA LYS A 11 1.39 18.00 -6.14
C LYS A 11 1.17 16.86 -7.14
N PRO A 12 2.01 16.72 -8.21
CA PRO A 12 1.77 15.73 -9.26
C PRO A 12 1.96 14.29 -8.78
N PHE A 13 2.89 14.03 -7.85
CA PHE A 13 3.30 12.70 -7.43
C PHE A 13 2.92 12.36 -5.98
N LYS A 14 1.75 12.84 -5.53
CA LYS A 14 1.23 12.48 -4.20
C LYS A 14 0.88 10.99 -4.10
N LEU A 15 1.07 10.44 -2.89
CA LEU A 15 0.85 9.01 -2.60
C LEU A 15 -0.60 8.69 -2.28
N SER A 16 -1.39 9.67 -1.85
CA SER A 16 -2.82 9.50 -1.59
C SER A 16 -3.57 9.16 -2.88
N PRO A 17 -4.50 8.19 -2.85
CA PRO A 17 -5.34 7.89 -3.99
C PRO A 17 -6.19 9.11 -4.39
N ASP A 18 -6.02 9.59 -5.62
CA ASP A 18 -6.83 10.67 -6.18
C ASP A 18 -7.25 10.29 -7.60
N PRO A 19 -8.56 10.13 -7.85
CA PRO A 19 -9.09 9.73 -9.15
C PRO A 19 -8.67 10.63 -10.32
N ARG A 20 -8.36 11.90 -10.08
CA ARG A 20 -7.90 12.86 -11.11
C ARG A 20 -6.59 12.43 -11.76
N PHE A 21 -5.73 11.76 -10.99
CA PHE A 21 -4.42 11.26 -11.45
C PHE A 21 -4.45 9.82 -11.92
N PHE A 22 -5.64 9.24 -12.10
CA PHE A 22 -5.74 7.87 -12.58
C PHE A 22 -5.23 7.77 -14.02
N PHE A 23 -4.17 6.99 -14.20
CA PHE A 23 -3.63 6.66 -15.50
C PHE A 23 -4.09 5.25 -15.92
N ALA A 24 -4.92 5.18 -16.95
CA ALA A 24 -5.42 3.93 -17.48
C ALA A 24 -4.37 3.29 -18.41
N SER A 25 -3.42 2.53 -17.83
CA SER A 25 -2.57 1.69 -18.67
C SER A 25 -3.39 0.57 -19.33
N PRO A 26 -2.92 -0.06 -20.45
CA PRO A 26 -3.63 -1.16 -21.07
C PRO A 26 -4.00 -2.30 -20.11
N HIS A 27 -3.15 -2.57 -19.10
CA HIS A 27 -3.45 -3.56 -18.07
C HIS A 27 -4.57 -3.10 -17.12
N HIS A 28 -4.63 -1.81 -16.79
CA HIS A 28 -5.71 -1.25 -15.96
C HIS A 28 -7.04 -1.22 -16.74
N GLU A 29 -7.03 -0.86 -18.00
CA GLU A 29 -8.23 -0.87 -18.85
C GLU A 29 -8.80 -2.28 -19.01
N LYS A 30 -7.93 -3.26 -19.26
CA LYS A 30 -8.32 -4.66 -19.33
C LYS A 30 -8.88 -5.16 -17.99
N ALA A 31 -8.23 -4.82 -16.88
CA ALA A 31 -8.70 -5.17 -15.55
C ALA A 31 -10.07 -4.52 -15.27
N LEU A 32 -10.24 -3.24 -15.58
CA LEU A 32 -11.51 -2.53 -15.41
C LEU A 32 -12.65 -3.18 -16.21
N SER A 33 -12.36 -3.58 -17.45
CA SER A 33 -13.34 -4.30 -18.29
C SER A 33 -13.77 -5.64 -17.68
N TYR A 34 -12.82 -6.41 -17.11
CA TYR A 34 -13.15 -7.65 -16.40
C TYR A 34 -13.96 -7.41 -15.13
N LEU A 35 -13.63 -6.33 -14.38
CA LEU A 35 -14.37 -5.97 -13.18
C LEU A 35 -15.80 -5.54 -13.51
N GLN A 36 -15.99 -4.76 -14.57
CA GLN A 36 -17.31 -4.34 -15.05
C GLN A 36 -18.12 -5.54 -15.54
N TYR A 37 -17.49 -6.43 -16.30
CA TYR A 37 -18.15 -7.67 -16.74
C TYR A 37 -18.56 -8.53 -15.54
N GLY A 38 -17.65 -8.79 -14.60
CA GLY A 38 -17.96 -9.53 -13.39
C GLY A 38 -19.08 -8.88 -12.57
N LEU A 39 -19.07 -7.55 -12.47
CA LEU A 39 -20.14 -6.80 -11.80
C LEU A 39 -21.51 -6.99 -12.49
N SER A 40 -21.53 -7.07 -13.83
CA SER A 40 -22.77 -7.28 -14.59
C SER A 40 -23.39 -8.67 -14.39
N LEU A 41 -22.61 -9.66 -13.98
CA LEU A 41 -23.09 -11.02 -13.70
C LEU A 41 -23.82 -11.12 -12.35
N GLU A 42 -23.62 -10.14 -11.46
CA GLU A 42 -24.28 -10.03 -10.14
C GLU A 42 -23.99 -11.20 -9.19
N GLU A 43 -22.97 -12.02 -9.43
CA GLU A 43 -22.69 -13.22 -8.64
C GLU A 43 -21.18 -13.42 -8.43
N GLY A 44 -20.83 -14.35 -7.53
CA GLY A 44 -19.48 -14.88 -7.35
C GLY A 44 -18.43 -13.89 -6.85
N PHE A 45 -17.19 -14.29 -7.08
CA PHE A 45 -16.02 -13.54 -6.65
C PHE A 45 -15.25 -12.98 -7.85
N ILE A 46 -14.73 -11.78 -7.66
CA ILE A 46 -13.79 -11.16 -8.60
C ILE A 46 -12.48 -10.93 -7.88
N VAL A 47 -11.38 -11.41 -8.44
CA VAL A 47 -10.05 -11.35 -7.81
C VAL A 47 -9.16 -10.38 -8.57
N VAL A 48 -8.60 -9.40 -7.86
CA VAL A 48 -7.58 -8.48 -8.39
C VAL A 48 -6.28 -8.68 -7.62
N SER A 49 -5.27 -9.17 -8.29
CA SER A 49 -3.96 -9.40 -7.68
C SER A 49 -2.88 -8.54 -8.35
N GLY A 50 -1.75 -8.36 -7.67
CA GLY A 50 -0.59 -7.68 -8.23
C GLY A 50 0.35 -7.17 -7.13
N PRO A 51 1.59 -6.80 -7.47
CA PRO A 51 2.57 -6.26 -6.54
C PRO A 51 2.06 -5.04 -5.76
N ILE A 52 2.70 -4.77 -4.63
CA ILE A 52 2.40 -3.57 -3.83
C ILE A 52 2.61 -2.31 -4.67
N GLY A 53 1.64 -1.39 -4.64
CA GLY A 53 1.78 -0.09 -5.30
C GLY A 53 1.49 -0.08 -6.80
N THR A 54 0.95 -1.17 -7.37
CA THR A 54 0.53 -1.24 -8.79
C THR A 54 -0.80 -0.55 -9.10
N GLY A 55 -1.51 -0.04 -8.09
CA GLY A 55 -2.74 0.71 -8.29
C GLY A 55 -4.04 -0.09 -8.13
N LYS A 56 -4.02 -1.25 -7.45
CA LYS A 56 -5.23 -2.05 -7.18
C LYS A 56 -6.36 -1.23 -6.54
N THR A 57 -6.06 -0.55 -5.46
CA THR A 57 -7.04 0.25 -4.71
C THR A 57 -7.61 1.39 -5.56
N ILE A 58 -6.78 2.11 -6.34
CA ILE A 58 -7.28 3.19 -7.19
C ILE A 58 -8.15 2.68 -8.35
N LEU A 59 -7.84 1.49 -8.89
CA LEU A 59 -8.66 0.82 -9.89
C LEU A 59 -10.07 0.56 -9.35
N VAL A 60 -10.16 0.05 -8.11
CA VAL A 60 -11.44 -0.20 -7.44
C VAL A 60 -12.19 1.10 -7.14
N HIS A 61 -11.50 2.12 -6.66
CA HIS A 61 -12.11 3.44 -6.48
C HIS A 61 -12.68 3.99 -7.80
N ARG A 62 -11.97 3.77 -8.92
CA ARG A 62 -12.46 4.16 -10.24
C ARG A 62 -13.72 3.38 -10.64
N LEU A 63 -13.73 2.06 -10.39
CA LEU A 63 -14.92 1.24 -10.60
C LEU A 63 -16.08 1.76 -9.73
N MET A 64 -15.84 1.95 -8.43
CA MET A 64 -16.84 2.44 -7.48
C MET A 64 -17.45 3.78 -7.90
N SER A 65 -16.62 4.70 -8.41
CA SER A 65 -17.07 5.99 -8.90
C SER A 65 -17.93 5.91 -10.18
N SER A 66 -17.91 4.78 -10.86
CA SER A 66 -18.74 4.52 -12.05
C SER A 66 -20.04 3.78 -11.74
N LEU A 67 -20.27 3.39 -10.47
CA LEU A 67 -21.49 2.72 -10.05
C LEU A 67 -22.60 3.74 -9.88
N ASP A 68 -23.80 3.33 -10.24
CA ASP A 68 -25.02 4.07 -10.01
C ASP A 68 -25.58 3.84 -8.58
N GLU A 69 -26.64 4.54 -8.21
CA GLU A 69 -27.29 4.42 -6.91
C GLU A 69 -27.93 3.04 -6.66
N SER A 70 -28.02 2.19 -7.70
CA SER A 70 -28.52 0.82 -7.57
C SER A 70 -27.53 -0.12 -6.88
N VAL A 71 -26.26 0.30 -6.69
CA VAL A 71 -25.24 -0.52 -6.07
C VAL A 71 -24.83 0.06 -4.71
N THR A 72 -25.06 -0.71 -3.64
CA THR A 72 -24.52 -0.43 -2.31
C THR A 72 -23.18 -1.11 -2.16
N ALA A 73 -22.11 -0.37 -2.34
CA ALA A 73 -20.76 -0.91 -2.25
C ALA A 73 -20.09 -0.51 -0.92
N VAL A 74 -19.45 -1.49 -0.27
CA VAL A 74 -18.77 -1.33 1.00
C VAL A 74 -17.35 -1.84 0.86
N GLN A 75 -16.37 -1.06 1.34
CA GLN A 75 -14.96 -1.46 1.37
C GLN A 75 -14.50 -1.75 2.79
N ILE A 76 -13.80 -2.87 2.94
CA ILE A 76 -13.04 -3.21 4.13
C ILE A 76 -11.55 -3.31 3.76
N ALA A 77 -10.70 -2.68 4.58
CA ALA A 77 -9.26 -2.91 4.54
C ALA A 77 -8.93 -3.94 5.61
N THR A 78 -8.33 -5.05 5.20
CA THR A 78 -8.14 -6.18 6.11
C THR A 78 -6.78 -6.12 6.80
N THR A 79 -6.82 -6.27 8.12
CA THR A 79 -5.75 -6.81 8.93
C THR A 79 -6.03 -8.30 9.18
N ARG A 80 -5.27 -8.97 10.04
CA ARG A 80 -5.58 -10.35 10.44
C ARG A 80 -6.90 -10.38 11.25
N LEU A 81 -8.00 -10.66 10.58
CA LEU A 81 -9.33 -10.79 11.19
C LEU A 81 -9.68 -12.27 11.35
N SER A 82 -10.23 -12.65 12.50
CA SER A 82 -10.90 -13.93 12.68
C SER A 82 -12.22 -13.98 11.89
N PRO A 83 -12.79 -15.17 11.63
CA PRO A 83 -14.08 -15.30 10.95
C PRO A 83 -15.21 -14.48 11.59
N ASP A 84 -15.29 -14.46 12.93
CA ASP A 84 -16.33 -13.73 13.66
C ASP A 84 -16.14 -12.21 13.59
N GLU A 85 -14.90 -11.75 13.64
CA GLU A 85 -14.57 -10.32 13.47
C GLU A 85 -14.89 -9.84 12.06
N LEU A 86 -14.60 -10.67 11.03
CA LEU A 86 -14.97 -10.35 9.66
C LEU A 86 -16.47 -10.15 9.51
N VAL A 87 -17.29 -11.08 10.01
CA VAL A 87 -18.77 -10.99 9.94
C VAL A 87 -19.27 -9.74 10.62
N LYS A 88 -18.76 -9.43 11.83
CA LYS A 88 -19.11 -8.21 12.56
C LYS A 88 -18.73 -6.95 11.77
N LEU A 89 -17.52 -6.91 11.24
CA LEU A 89 -17.02 -5.76 10.47
C LEU A 89 -17.85 -5.55 9.20
N VAL A 90 -18.10 -6.60 8.43
CA VAL A 90 -18.90 -6.54 7.20
C VAL A 90 -20.31 -6.04 7.51
N ALA A 91 -20.99 -6.65 8.48
CA ALA A 91 -22.34 -6.26 8.88
C ALA A 91 -22.40 -4.79 9.34
N ALA A 92 -21.46 -4.38 10.20
CA ALA A 92 -21.37 -2.98 10.66
C ALA A 92 -21.16 -1.99 9.52
N LYS A 93 -20.33 -2.33 8.54
CA LYS A 93 -20.10 -1.50 7.34
C LYS A 93 -21.35 -1.35 6.47
N PHE A 94 -22.23 -2.34 6.46
CA PHE A 94 -23.55 -2.23 5.85
C PHE A 94 -24.62 -1.63 6.79
N ASN A 95 -24.21 -0.97 7.88
CA ASN A 95 -25.09 -0.33 8.88
C ASN A 95 -26.03 -1.32 9.61
N VAL A 96 -25.63 -2.59 9.75
CA VAL A 96 -26.34 -3.57 10.54
C VAL A 96 -25.79 -3.57 11.97
N PRO A 97 -26.62 -3.39 13.03
CA PRO A 97 -26.18 -3.44 14.42
C PRO A 97 -25.55 -4.78 14.76
N THR A 98 -24.42 -4.76 15.48
CA THR A 98 -23.65 -5.96 15.86
C THR A 98 -23.34 -6.05 17.35
N GLU A 99 -23.59 -4.99 18.13
CA GLU A 99 -23.25 -4.92 19.53
C GLU A 99 -24.08 -5.87 20.38
N GLY A 100 -23.42 -6.64 21.24
CA GLY A 100 -24.06 -7.59 22.15
C GLY A 100 -24.71 -8.80 21.47
N MET A 101 -24.50 -9.01 20.17
CA MET A 101 -25.16 -10.06 19.39
C MET A 101 -24.24 -11.25 19.15
N SER A 102 -24.85 -12.44 19.09
CA SER A 102 -24.16 -13.65 18.63
C SER A 102 -23.91 -13.58 17.12
N LYS A 103 -22.89 -14.35 16.63
CA LYS A 103 -22.61 -14.48 15.19
C LYS A 103 -23.86 -14.88 14.40
N ALA A 104 -24.63 -15.82 14.91
CA ALA A 104 -25.84 -16.30 14.24
C ALA A 104 -26.91 -15.20 14.09
N ASP A 105 -27.09 -14.37 15.12
CA ASP A 105 -28.02 -13.23 15.06
C ASP A 105 -27.56 -12.19 14.07
N ILE A 106 -26.25 -11.90 14.03
CA ILE A 106 -25.66 -10.95 13.08
C ILE A 106 -25.87 -11.45 11.65
N LEU A 107 -25.55 -12.72 11.35
CA LEU A 107 -25.74 -13.32 10.03
C LEU A 107 -27.20 -13.25 9.59
N LYS A 108 -28.12 -13.58 10.46
CA LYS A 108 -29.59 -13.52 10.19
C LYS A 108 -30.03 -12.08 9.86
N ARG A 109 -29.60 -11.10 10.65
CA ARG A 109 -29.95 -9.68 10.41
C ARG A 109 -29.28 -9.16 9.15
N PHE A 110 -28.05 -9.57 8.89
CA PHE A 110 -27.32 -9.17 7.68
C PHE A 110 -28.00 -9.71 6.42
N GLU A 111 -28.39 -10.99 6.43
CA GLU A 111 -29.17 -11.61 5.35
C GLU A 111 -30.50 -10.86 5.12
N GLN A 112 -31.24 -10.53 6.18
CA GLN A 112 -32.47 -9.74 6.09
C GLN A 112 -32.24 -8.33 5.52
N HIS A 113 -31.13 -7.70 5.88
CA HIS A 113 -30.75 -6.40 5.34
C HIS A 113 -30.45 -6.48 3.84
N LEU A 114 -29.64 -7.46 3.41
CA LEU A 114 -29.34 -7.69 1.99
C LEU A 114 -30.60 -7.98 1.17
N TYR A 115 -31.51 -8.78 1.74
CA TYR A 115 -32.83 -9.04 1.15
C TYR A 115 -33.63 -7.73 0.96
N GLY A 116 -33.66 -6.86 1.98
CA GLY A 116 -34.30 -5.54 1.89
C GLY A 116 -33.69 -4.65 0.80
N LEU A 117 -32.37 -4.65 0.65
CA LEU A 117 -31.71 -3.95 -0.45
C LEU A 117 -32.15 -4.49 -1.81
N ARG A 118 -32.22 -5.82 -1.95
CA ARG A 118 -32.64 -6.45 -3.22
C ARG A 118 -34.10 -6.13 -3.57
N GLN A 119 -35.00 -6.09 -2.59
CA GLN A 119 -36.39 -5.67 -2.81
C GLN A 119 -36.51 -4.21 -3.31
N GLN A 120 -35.58 -3.34 -2.92
CA GLN A 120 -35.48 -1.97 -3.39
C GLN A 120 -34.81 -1.84 -4.77
N GLY A 121 -34.51 -2.95 -5.44
CA GLY A 121 -33.74 -2.96 -6.70
C GLY A 121 -32.27 -2.67 -6.53
N ARG A 122 -31.75 -2.67 -5.28
CA ARG A 122 -30.33 -2.39 -4.99
C ARG A 122 -29.53 -3.70 -4.86
N ARG A 123 -28.26 -3.61 -5.23
CA ARG A 123 -27.30 -4.71 -5.13
C ARG A 123 -26.24 -4.41 -4.07
N ALA A 124 -25.81 -5.43 -3.33
CA ALA A 124 -24.74 -5.29 -2.35
C ALA A 124 -23.41 -5.80 -2.93
N VAL A 125 -22.37 -5.00 -2.81
CA VAL A 125 -21.01 -5.33 -3.24
C VAL A 125 -20.05 -5.12 -2.07
N LEU A 126 -19.27 -6.14 -1.76
CA LEU A 126 -18.23 -6.12 -0.74
C LEU A 126 -16.85 -6.08 -1.43
N LEU A 127 -16.06 -5.07 -1.08
CA LEU A 127 -14.67 -4.95 -1.51
C LEU A 127 -13.75 -5.25 -0.33
N VAL A 128 -12.93 -6.27 -0.50
CA VAL A 128 -11.95 -6.71 0.51
C VAL A 128 -10.57 -6.33 0.00
N ASP A 129 -9.97 -5.29 0.57
CA ASP A 129 -8.62 -4.86 0.24
C ASP A 129 -7.59 -5.58 1.13
N GLU A 130 -6.38 -5.80 0.61
CA GLU A 130 -5.29 -6.57 1.25
C GLU A 130 -5.74 -7.97 1.71
N ALA A 131 -6.57 -8.64 0.90
CA ALA A 131 -7.19 -9.93 1.22
C ALA A 131 -6.19 -11.07 1.52
N GLN A 132 -4.92 -10.95 1.11
CA GLN A 132 -3.87 -11.90 1.49
C GLN A 132 -3.55 -11.90 2.99
N ASN A 133 -4.00 -10.89 3.74
CA ASN A 133 -3.81 -10.85 5.19
C ASN A 133 -4.84 -11.69 5.95
N LEU A 134 -5.90 -12.14 5.27
CA LEU A 134 -6.93 -12.99 5.87
C LEU A 134 -6.45 -14.43 5.99
N PRO A 135 -6.62 -15.06 7.16
CA PRO A 135 -6.46 -16.50 7.31
C PRO A 135 -7.41 -17.26 6.37
N PRO A 136 -7.04 -18.48 5.92
CA PRO A 136 -7.90 -19.29 5.05
C PRO A 136 -9.32 -19.48 5.57
N GLU A 137 -9.49 -19.70 6.88
CA GLU A 137 -10.79 -19.84 7.55
C GLU A 137 -11.66 -18.59 7.39
N THR A 138 -11.02 -17.42 7.39
CA THR A 138 -11.73 -16.13 7.24
C THR A 138 -12.10 -15.87 5.77
N VAL A 139 -11.27 -16.34 4.84
CA VAL A 139 -11.62 -16.31 3.40
C VAL A 139 -12.80 -17.25 3.12
N GLU A 140 -12.85 -18.40 3.78
CA GLU A 140 -13.99 -19.33 3.69
C GLU A 140 -15.29 -18.70 4.25
N GLU A 141 -15.21 -17.86 5.27
CA GLU A 141 -16.36 -17.11 5.77
C GLU A 141 -16.95 -16.16 4.70
N LEU A 142 -16.10 -15.52 3.89
CA LEU A 142 -16.59 -14.72 2.75
C LEU A 142 -17.36 -15.58 1.76
N ARG A 143 -16.92 -16.81 1.53
CA ARG A 143 -17.66 -17.77 0.69
C ARG A 143 -19.02 -18.12 1.32
N MET A 144 -19.08 -18.30 2.63
CA MET A 144 -20.35 -18.55 3.34
C MET A 144 -21.31 -17.37 3.19
N LEU A 145 -20.84 -16.13 3.32
CA LEU A 145 -21.65 -14.93 3.11
C LEU A 145 -22.20 -14.85 1.67
N SER A 146 -21.47 -15.36 0.68
CA SER A 146 -21.92 -15.41 -0.72
C SER A 146 -23.04 -16.44 -0.97
N ASN A 147 -23.38 -17.30 0.01
CA ASN A 147 -24.50 -18.24 -0.07
C ASN A 147 -25.86 -17.59 0.18
N PHE A 148 -25.89 -16.36 0.70
CA PHE A 148 -27.16 -15.65 0.85
C PHE A 148 -27.77 -15.39 -0.53
N GLN A 149 -28.97 -15.91 -0.76
CA GLN A 149 -29.61 -15.89 -2.08
C GLN A 149 -31.06 -15.44 -1.97
N PHE A 150 -31.53 -14.86 -3.05
CA PHE A 150 -32.95 -14.54 -3.29
C PHE A 150 -33.34 -14.96 -4.69
N HIS A 151 -34.29 -15.88 -4.84
CA HIS A 151 -34.69 -16.46 -6.11
C HIS A 151 -33.48 -16.92 -6.96
N ASP A 152 -32.64 -17.78 -6.37
CA ASP A 152 -31.42 -18.34 -6.97
C ASP A 152 -30.35 -17.33 -7.39
N LYS A 153 -30.48 -16.06 -6.97
CA LYS A 153 -29.47 -15.02 -7.19
C LYS A 153 -28.77 -14.66 -5.89
N PRO A 154 -27.44 -14.60 -5.87
CA PRO A 154 -26.70 -14.16 -4.69
C PRO A 154 -27.07 -12.72 -4.29
N LEU A 155 -27.17 -12.49 -2.98
CA LEU A 155 -27.46 -11.17 -2.42
C LEU A 155 -26.21 -10.31 -2.25
N LEU A 156 -25.02 -10.94 -2.18
CA LEU A 156 -23.75 -10.28 -1.96
C LEU A 156 -22.72 -10.75 -3.00
N GLN A 157 -22.16 -9.81 -3.73
CA GLN A 157 -21.02 -10.04 -4.62
C GLN A 157 -19.74 -9.54 -3.96
N SER A 158 -18.62 -10.26 -4.07
CA SER A 158 -17.39 -9.92 -3.38
C SER A 158 -16.21 -9.74 -4.34
N PHE A 159 -15.45 -8.66 -4.11
CA PHE A 159 -14.20 -8.35 -4.80
C PHE A 159 -13.04 -8.55 -3.84
N LEU A 160 -12.11 -9.42 -4.17
CA LEU A 160 -10.90 -9.67 -3.39
C LEU A 160 -9.71 -9.00 -4.06
N LEU A 161 -9.15 -8.00 -3.39
CA LEU A 161 -7.94 -7.33 -3.83
C LEU A 161 -6.79 -7.74 -2.94
N GLY A 162 -5.67 -8.12 -3.56
CA GLY A 162 -4.52 -8.56 -2.76
C GLY A 162 -3.22 -8.60 -3.54
N GLN A 163 -2.18 -8.94 -2.82
CA GLN A 163 -0.86 -9.14 -3.38
C GLN A 163 -0.77 -10.53 -4.04
N GLU A 164 0.41 -10.90 -4.52
CA GLU A 164 0.59 -12.19 -5.21
C GLU A 164 0.33 -13.39 -4.30
N GLU A 165 0.56 -13.22 -3.00
CA GLU A 165 0.31 -14.21 -1.95
C GLU A 165 -1.16 -14.64 -1.91
N LEU A 166 -2.10 -13.74 -2.26
CA LEU A 166 -3.53 -14.08 -2.38
C LEU A 166 -3.76 -15.23 -3.37
N LYS A 167 -2.99 -15.26 -4.46
CA LYS A 167 -3.07 -16.39 -5.42
C LYS A 167 -2.63 -17.71 -4.79
N GLY A 168 -1.62 -17.64 -3.89
CA GLY A 168 -1.16 -18.80 -3.12
C GLY A 168 -2.28 -19.34 -2.23
N ILE A 169 -2.94 -18.46 -1.47
CA ILE A 169 -4.08 -18.82 -0.59
C ILE A 169 -5.22 -19.44 -1.41
N ILE A 170 -5.63 -18.81 -2.50
CA ILE A 170 -6.73 -19.32 -3.35
C ILE A 170 -6.39 -20.69 -3.96
N ARG A 171 -5.10 -21.03 -4.14
CA ARG A 171 -4.67 -22.32 -4.69
C ARG A 171 -4.64 -23.45 -3.66
N LEU A 172 -4.77 -23.16 -2.37
CA LEU A 172 -4.82 -24.19 -1.34
C LEU A 172 -5.96 -25.19 -1.62
N PRO A 173 -5.80 -26.49 -1.33
CA PRO A 173 -6.84 -27.50 -1.56
C PRO A 173 -8.18 -27.15 -0.89
N GLU A 174 -8.12 -26.60 0.31
CA GLU A 174 -9.28 -26.16 1.10
C GLU A 174 -10.06 -25.01 0.46
N MET A 175 -9.46 -24.26 -0.48
CA MET A 175 -10.12 -23.15 -1.19
C MET A 175 -10.79 -23.58 -2.51
N GLU A 176 -10.97 -24.88 -2.76
CA GLU A 176 -11.59 -25.41 -3.98
C GLU A 176 -12.98 -24.83 -4.23
N GLN A 177 -13.80 -24.76 -3.18
CA GLN A 177 -15.17 -24.25 -3.30
C GLN A 177 -15.21 -22.74 -3.59
N LEU A 178 -14.25 -21.96 -3.05
CA LEU A 178 -14.10 -20.56 -3.40
C LEU A 178 -13.66 -20.39 -4.86
N ARG A 179 -12.66 -21.20 -5.32
CA ARG A 179 -12.17 -21.16 -6.70
C ARG A 179 -13.28 -21.36 -7.72
N GLN A 180 -14.18 -22.30 -7.48
CA GLN A 180 -15.32 -22.58 -8.35
C GLN A 180 -16.31 -21.42 -8.48
N ARG A 181 -16.25 -20.45 -7.55
CA ARG A 181 -17.07 -19.23 -7.55
C ARG A 181 -16.35 -17.99 -8.05
N ILE A 182 -15.09 -18.10 -8.46
CA ILE A 182 -14.37 -16.96 -9.06
C ILE A 182 -14.78 -16.83 -10.51
N ILE A 183 -15.48 -15.76 -10.84
CA ILE A 183 -15.98 -15.47 -12.18
C ILE A 183 -14.91 -14.79 -13.01
N ALA A 184 -14.16 -13.88 -12.39
CA ALA A 184 -13.12 -13.13 -13.08
C ALA A 184 -11.88 -12.97 -12.16
N SER A 185 -10.72 -13.06 -12.79
CA SER A 185 -9.44 -12.82 -12.12
C SER A 185 -8.55 -11.97 -13.01
N CYS A 186 -7.99 -10.91 -12.47
CA CYS A 186 -7.01 -10.11 -13.17
C CYS A 186 -5.74 -9.92 -12.32
N HIS A 187 -4.62 -9.75 -13.02
CA HIS A 187 -3.34 -9.49 -12.41
C HIS A 187 -2.77 -8.19 -12.96
N LEU A 188 -2.60 -7.20 -12.08
CA LEU A 188 -1.98 -5.93 -12.42
C LEU A 188 -0.46 -6.11 -12.44
N GLN A 189 0.14 -5.74 -13.55
CA GLN A 189 1.58 -5.75 -13.73
C GLN A 189 2.16 -4.35 -13.53
N PRO A 190 3.43 -4.22 -13.15
CA PRO A 190 4.15 -2.96 -13.21
C PRO A 190 4.14 -2.36 -14.62
N LEU A 191 4.32 -1.06 -14.72
CA LEU A 191 4.36 -0.33 -15.99
C LEU A 191 5.63 -0.65 -16.78
N THR A 192 5.52 -0.76 -18.09
CA THR A 192 6.68 -0.82 -19.00
C THR A 192 7.37 0.55 -19.10
N ALA A 193 8.57 0.63 -19.69
CA ALA A 193 9.31 1.89 -19.82
C ALA A 193 8.49 2.98 -20.55
N ASP A 194 7.83 2.63 -21.64
CA ASP A 194 6.98 3.57 -22.39
C ASP A 194 5.75 4.01 -21.58
N GLN A 195 5.20 3.09 -20.80
CA GLN A 195 4.08 3.39 -19.91
C GLN A 195 4.50 4.27 -18.73
N VAL A 196 5.73 4.14 -18.20
CA VAL A 196 6.27 5.01 -17.16
C VAL A 196 6.39 6.44 -17.68
N LYS A 197 6.92 6.64 -18.89
CA LYS A 197 6.96 7.96 -19.54
C LYS A 197 5.55 8.56 -19.65
N SER A 198 4.62 7.80 -20.23
CA SER A 198 3.23 8.24 -20.39
C SER A 198 2.54 8.53 -19.06
N TYR A 199 2.77 7.71 -18.04
CA TYR A 199 2.27 7.89 -16.68
C TYR A 199 2.74 9.18 -16.04
N MET A 200 4.05 9.46 -16.10
CA MET A 200 4.62 10.67 -15.54
C MET A 200 4.11 11.92 -16.23
N LEU A 201 4.11 11.92 -17.57
CA LEU A 201 3.60 13.03 -18.37
C LEU A 201 2.11 13.30 -18.09
N HIS A 202 1.28 12.25 -17.99
CA HIS A 202 -0.13 12.37 -17.63
C HIS A 202 -0.30 13.07 -16.26
N ARG A 203 0.45 12.65 -15.24
CA ARG A 203 0.37 13.28 -13.90
C ARG A 203 0.83 14.73 -13.89
N LEU A 204 1.86 15.07 -14.64
CA LEU A 204 2.33 16.44 -14.81
C LEU A 204 1.30 17.30 -15.55
N GLN A 205 0.65 16.78 -16.59
CA GLN A 205 -0.43 17.45 -17.30
C GLN A 205 -1.62 17.77 -16.38
N CYS A 206 -1.96 16.85 -15.47
CA CYS A 206 -3.04 17.07 -14.49
C CYS A 206 -2.81 18.28 -13.58
N VAL A 207 -1.57 18.75 -13.43
CA VAL A 207 -1.20 19.90 -12.60
C VAL A 207 -0.75 21.11 -13.41
N ASN A 208 -1.11 21.19 -14.69
CA ASN A 208 -0.78 22.28 -15.60
C ASN A 208 0.73 22.49 -15.83
N TRP A 209 1.52 21.40 -15.84
CA TRP A 209 2.93 21.48 -16.23
C TRP A 209 3.09 22.03 -17.65
N ARG A 210 3.94 23.03 -17.81
CA ARG A 210 4.20 23.76 -19.07
C ARG A 210 5.62 23.54 -19.60
N GLY A 211 6.25 22.40 -19.26
CA GLY A 211 7.62 22.10 -19.68
C GLY A 211 8.70 22.68 -18.77
N ASN A 212 8.37 23.20 -17.59
CA ASN A 212 9.32 23.61 -16.57
C ASN A 212 9.12 22.79 -15.28
N PRO A 213 10.15 22.06 -14.83
CA PRO A 213 11.42 21.77 -15.49
C PRO A 213 11.25 20.89 -16.73
N THR A 214 12.15 20.98 -17.71
CA THR A 214 12.20 20.06 -18.84
C THR A 214 12.75 18.70 -18.39
N LEU A 215 12.26 17.61 -18.98
CA LEU A 215 12.69 16.25 -18.69
C LEU A 215 13.38 15.66 -19.93
N SER A 216 14.64 15.22 -19.81
CA SER A 216 15.31 14.51 -20.89
C SER A 216 14.80 13.07 -21.02
N ASP A 217 14.87 12.47 -22.21
CA ASP A 217 14.34 11.11 -22.45
C ASP A 217 14.98 10.06 -21.54
N GLY A 218 16.27 10.12 -21.25
CA GLY A 218 16.96 9.19 -20.35
C GLY A 218 16.47 9.18 -18.89
N VAL A 219 15.75 10.24 -18.46
CA VAL A 219 15.14 10.30 -17.11
C VAL A 219 14.14 9.17 -16.91
N PHE A 220 13.28 8.92 -17.88
CA PHE A 220 12.22 7.89 -17.77
C PHE A 220 12.79 6.48 -17.70
N GLU A 221 13.89 6.22 -18.42
CA GLU A 221 14.59 4.94 -18.37
C GLU A 221 15.27 4.71 -17.03
N ALA A 222 15.94 5.73 -16.48
CA ALA A 222 16.57 5.66 -15.16
C ALA A 222 15.52 5.40 -14.06
N ILE A 223 14.41 6.13 -14.09
CA ILE A 223 13.28 5.92 -13.16
C ILE A 223 12.71 4.51 -13.29
N THR A 224 12.50 4.02 -14.51
CA THR A 224 11.98 2.67 -14.76
C THR A 224 12.90 1.60 -14.19
N ARG A 225 14.20 1.74 -14.39
CA ARG A 225 15.22 0.81 -13.91
C ARG A 225 15.20 0.68 -12.38
N TYR A 226 15.12 1.79 -11.67
CA TYR A 226 15.09 1.81 -10.20
C TYR A 226 13.76 1.32 -9.64
N THR A 227 12.64 1.85 -10.16
CA THR A 227 11.29 1.60 -9.61
C THR A 227 10.69 0.27 -10.07
N LYS A 228 11.31 -0.39 -11.07
CA LYS A 228 10.78 -1.58 -11.76
C LYS A 228 9.36 -1.33 -12.34
N GLY A 229 9.05 -0.08 -12.69
CA GLY A 229 7.75 0.30 -13.21
C GLY A 229 6.60 0.31 -12.19
N VAL A 230 6.87 0.23 -10.88
CA VAL A 230 5.84 0.24 -9.85
C VAL A 230 5.37 1.67 -9.58
N PRO A 231 4.08 2.04 -9.83
CA PRO A 231 3.57 3.41 -9.73
C PRO A 231 3.85 4.11 -8.40
N ARG A 232 3.71 3.39 -7.27
CA ARG A 232 4.01 3.95 -5.95
C ARG A 232 5.48 4.33 -5.80
N LYS A 233 6.40 3.49 -6.29
CA LYS A 233 7.85 3.78 -6.27
C LYS A 233 8.19 4.93 -7.24
N ILE A 234 7.52 4.99 -8.40
CA ILE A 234 7.66 6.10 -9.36
C ILE A 234 7.27 7.41 -8.68
N ASN A 235 6.14 7.45 -7.99
CA ASN A 235 5.68 8.65 -7.29
C ASN A 235 6.67 9.10 -6.22
N ILE A 236 7.18 8.18 -5.40
CA ILE A 236 8.15 8.51 -4.34
C ILE A 236 9.43 9.10 -4.95
N LEU A 237 9.97 8.44 -5.97
CA LEU A 237 11.20 8.90 -6.62
C LEU A 237 10.98 10.23 -7.35
N ALA A 238 9.90 10.35 -8.13
CA ALA A 238 9.59 11.57 -8.87
C ALA A 238 9.39 12.77 -7.92
N ASP A 239 8.67 12.59 -6.81
CA ASP A 239 8.48 13.64 -5.80
C ASP A 239 9.84 14.15 -5.26
N ARG A 240 10.78 13.23 -4.96
CA ARG A 240 12.15 13.58 -4.54
C ARG A 240 12.93 14.28 -5.63
N ILE A 241 12.83 13.83 -6.89
CA ILE A 241 13.51 14.47 -8.03
C ILE A 241 13.03 15.91 -8.22
N PHE A 242 11.72 16.18 -8.18
CA PHE A 242 11.18 17.53 -8.30
C PHE A 242 11.54 18.42 -7.11
N LEU A 243 11.60 17.85 -5.91
CA LEU A 243 12.08 18.58 -4.73
C LEU A 243 13.56 18.94 -4.87
N TYR A 244 14.41 17.99 -5.26
CA TYR A 244 15.83 18.23 -5.53
C TYR A 244 16.03 19.31 -6.59
N ALA A 245 15.32 19.21 -7.73
CA ALA A 245 15.38 20.19 -8.79
C ALA A 245 14.98 21.61 -8.34
N CYS A 246 13.99 21.71 -7.45
CA CYS A 246 13.60 22.98 -6.85
C CYS A 246 14.67 23.54 -5.90
N MET A 247 15.32 22.70 -5.10
CA MET A 247 16.37 23.13 -4.17
C MET A 247 17.63 23.62 -4.91
N GLU A 248 17.98 22.95 -6.00
CA GLU A 248 19.13 23.31 -6.86
C GLU A 248 18.78 24.37 -7.92
N GLY A 249 17.53 24.85 -7.99
CA GLY A 249 17.11 25.84 -8.97
C GLY A 249 17.18 25.36 -10.43
N LEU A 250 17.03 24.05 -10.66
CA LEU A 250 17.17 23.46 -11.99
C LEU A 250 15.92 23.72 -12.84
N THR A 251 16.14 24.15 -14.09
CA THR A 251 15.08 24.27 -15.12
C THR A 251 15.02 23.06 -16.05
N ALA A 252 15.99 22.15 -15.94
CA ALA A 252 16.05 20.90 -16.71
C ALA A 252 16.54 19.76 -15.81
N ILE A 253 15.87 18.62 -15.90
CA ILE A 253 16.22 17.39 -15.20
C ILE A 253 16.78 16.39 -16.22
N ASN A 254 17.97 15.88 -15.96
CA ASN A 254 18.64 14.88 -16.77
C ASN A 254 18.90 13.59 -15.98
N THR A 255 19.48 12.58 -16.61
CA THR A 255 19.77 11.28 -16.00
C THR A 255 20.71 11.39 -14.81
N VAL A 256 21.68 12.30 -14.83
CA VAL A 256 22.65 12.48 -13.73
C VAL A 256 21.93 12.96 -12.46
N ASN A 257 20.98 13.90 -12.60
CA ASN A 257 20.17 14.38 -11.48
C ASN A 257 19.34 13.23 -10.86
N VAL A 258 18.76 12.38 -11.70
CA VAL A 258 17.98 11.21 -11.24
C VAL A 258 18.87 10.21 -10.51
N GLU A 259 20.04 9.89 -11.05
CA GLU A 259 20.98 8.96 -10.42
C GLU A 259 21.52 9.49 -9.09
N HIS A 260 21.75 10.81 -8.99
CA HIS A 260 22.11 11.45 -7.73
C HIS A 260 21.03 11.23 -6.65
N VAL A 261 19.78 11.54 -6.97
CA VAL A 261 18.65 11.34 -6.02
C VAL A 261 18.46 9.86 -5.65
N ILE A 262 18.66 8.94 -6.61
CA ILE A 262 18.62 7.50 -6.34
C ILE A 262 19.71 7.08 -5.35
N ALA A 263 20.94 7.61 -5.51
CA ALA A 263 22.04 7.32 -4.61
C ALA A 263 21.72 7.80 -3.18
N GLU A 264 21.26 9.05 -3.02
CA GLU A 264 20.84 9.58 -1.72
C GLU A 264 19.74 8.72 -1.05
N MET A 265 18.70 8.35 -1.82
CA MET A 265 17.62 7.50 -1.30
C MET A 265 18.10 6.10 -0.89
N SER A 266 19.11 5.56 -1.58
CA SER A 266 19.67 4.24 -1.27
C SER A 266 20.54 4.27 -0.01
N GLU A 267 21.17 5.40 0.30
CA GLU A 267 21.91 5.61 1.55
C GLU A 267 20.97 5.81 2.75
N GLU A 268 19.82 6.50 2.54
CA GLU A 268 18.82 6.73 3.59
C GLU A 268 18.15 5.43 4.06
N LEU A 269 17.98 4.45 3.16
CA LEU A 269 17.31 3.17 3.44
C LEU A 269 18.23 1.98 3.06
N PRO A 270 19.18 1.62 3.91
CA PRO A 270 20.03 0.45 3.67
C PRO A 270 19.17 -0.84 3.76
N GLY A 271 18.75 -1.38 2.63
CA GLY A 271 17.93 -2.60 2.58
C GLY A 271 17.43 -3.02 1.19
N GLU A 272 17.44 -2.13 0.20
CA GLU A 272 16.97 -2.43 -1.17
C GLU A 272 18.11 -2.58 -2.21
N THR A 273 19.33 -2.93 -1.81
CA THR A 273 20.37 -3.25 -2.79
C THR A 273 20.02 -4.56 -3.50
N PRO A 274 19.93 -4.59 -4.85
CA PRO A 274 19.81 -5.86 -5.56
C PRO A 274 21.09 -6.66 -5.31
N ARG A 275 20.98 -7.79 -4.62
CA ARG A 275 22.07 -8.76 -4.54
C ARG A 275 22.46 -9.11 -5.98
N SER A 276 23.57 -8.57 -6.44
CA SER A 276 24.23 -9.02 -7.65
C SER A 276 24.59 -10.49 -7.45
N LYS A 277 23.90 -11.37 -8.15
CA LYS A 277 24.33 -12.76 -8.29
C LYS A 277 25.64 -12.73 -9.10
N THR A 278 26.74 -12.63 -8.40
CA THR A 278 28.04 -12.97 -8.98
C THR A 278 28.03 -14.48 -9.09
N SER A 279 27.74 -14.98 -10.27
CA SER A 279 27.99 -16.37 -10.66
C SER A 279 29.51 -16.57 -10.72
N ALA A 280 30.08 -17.07 -9.65
CA ALA A 280 31.40 -17.69 -9.72
C ALA A 280 31.24 -19.09 -10.35
N ASN A 281 31.52 -19.20 -11.63
CA ASN A 281 31.83 -20.48 -12.25
C ASN A 281 33.12 -20.99 -11.60
N VAL A 282 32.98 -22.08 -10.89
CA VAL A 282 34.14 -22.94 -10.58
C VAL A 282 33.85 -24.28 -11.27
N ASP A 283 34.48 -24.44 -12.42
CA ASP A 283 34.68 -25.74 -13.03
C ASP A 283 35.52 -26.58 -12.07
N GLY A 284 35.00 -27.72 -11.66
CA GLY A 284 35.64 -28.70 -10.84
C GLY A 284 35.11 -30.08 -11.18
N ASP A 285 35.78 -30.70 -12.12
CA ASP A 285 35.62 -32.06 -12.61
C ASP A 285 35.80 -33.07 -11.45
N HIS A 286 34.75 -33.81 -11.06
CA HIS A 286 34.86 -35.04 -10.27
C HIS A 286 33.85 -36.10 -10.77
N PRO A 287 34.31 -37.34 -10.98
CA PRO A 287 33.49 -38.42 -11.53
C PRO A 287 32.50 -38.99 -10.50
N PRO A 288 31.41 -39.65 -10.95
CA PRO A 288 30.33 -40.13 -10.09
C PRO A 288 30.76 -41.36 -9.26
N ILE A 289 30.52 -41.30 -7.95
CA ILE A 289 30.69 -42.39 -7.01
C ILE A 289 29.45 -43.29 -7.05
N GLN A 290 29.65 -44.58 -7.37
CA GLN A 290 28.63 -45.62 -7.30
C GLN A 290 28.41 -46.07 -5.83
N PRO A 291 27.18 -46.42 -5.41
CA PRO A 291 26.91 -46.90 -4.04
C PRO A 291 27.25 -48.36 -3.87
N ASP A 292 28.06 -48.67 -2.82
CA ASP A 292 28.40 -50.02 -2.36
C ASP A 292 27.31 -50.57 -1.41
N PRO A 293 26.71 -51.74 -1.63
CA PRO A 293 25.56 -52.24 -0.86
C PRO A 293 25.93 -53.08 0.38
N SER A 294 27.08 -52.89 1.01
CA SER A 294 27.49 -53.72 2.16
C SER A 294 27.96 -52.96 3.40
N ARG A 295 27.09 -52.09 4.01
CA ARG A 295 27.31 -51.72 5.42
C ARG A 295 25.99 -51.51 6.16
N GLY A 296 25.87 -52.33 7.21
CA GLY A 296 24.69 -52.45 8.05
C GLY A 296 24.33 -51.18 8.87
N TYR A 297 23.07 -51.03 9.12
CA TYR A 297 22.43 -50.02 9.96
C TYR A 297 22.85 -50.11 11.43
N SER A 298 23.37 -49.01 11.96
CA SER A 298 23.27 -48.73 13.40
C SER A 298 23.06 -47.24 13.59
N ALA A 299 21.89 -46.83 14.12
CA ALA A 299 21.55 -45.48 14.49
C ALA A 299 22.42 -44.94 15.63
N PRO A 300 22.70 -43.62 15.63
CA PRO A 300 21.93 -42.74 16.50
C PRO A 300 21.60 -41.37 15.85
N TYR A 301 20.35 -41.19 15.57
CA TYR A 301 19.78 -39.92 15.05
C TYR A 301 19.08 -39.18 16.19
N LYS A 302 19.79 -38.61 17.16
CA LYS A 302 19.16 -37.74 18.17
C LYS A 302 19.90 -36.45 18.54
N ASN A 303 21.19 -36.32 18.19
CA ASN A 303 21.97 -35.18 18.68
C ASN A 303 22.24 -34.05 17.70
N HIS A 304 21.82 -34.15 16.42
CA HIS A 304 22.01 -33.05 15.46
C HIS A 304 20.86 -32.07 15.39
N LEU A 305 19.66 -32.43 15.81
CA LEU A 305 18.47 -31.54 15.78
C LEU A 305 18.44 -30.50 16.92
N GLU A 306 19.17 -30.73 18.02
CA GLU A 306 19.27 -29.76 19.11
C GLU A 306 20.37 -28.72 18.88
N ALA A 307 21.43 -29.05 18.21
CA ALA A 307 22.51 -28.12 17.87
C ALA A 307 22.08 -27.11 16.78
N ASP A 308 21.33 -27.57 15.77
CA ASP A 308 20.79 -26.67 14.73
C ASP A 308 19.74 -25.69 15.29
N ARG A 309 18.87 -26.14 16.20
CA ARG A 309 17.90 -25.24 16.85
C ARG A 309 18.54 -24.18 17.74
N GLN A 310 19.64 -24.50 18.41
CA GLN A 310 20.38 -23.50 19.22
C GLN A 310 21.13 -22.50 18.36
N SER A 311 21.61 -22.91 17.18
CA SER A 311 22.24 -22.02 16.20
C SER A 311 21.21 -21.06 15.57
N GLU A 312 20.03 -21.55 15.17
CA GLU A 312 18.95 -20.72 14.60
C GLU A 312 18.40 -19.71 15.62
N THR A 313 18.24 -20.10 16.88
CA THR A 313 17.81 -19.16 17.93
C THR A 313 18.86 -18.11 18.23
N ALA A 314 20.14 -18.45 18.23
CA ALA A 314 21.22 -17.47 18.42
C ALA A 314 21.28 -16.46 17.27
N HIS A 315 21.11 -16.91 16.02
CA HIS A 315 21.05 -16.02 14.85
C HIS A 315 19.80 -15.12 14.88
N ALA A 316 18.65 -15.63 15.33
CA ALA A 316 17.43 -14.85 15.49
C ALA A 316 17.58 -13.75 16.59
N PHE A 317 18.22 -14.09 17.72
CA PHE A 317 18.53 -13.10 18.78
C PHE A 317 19.51 -12.01 18.31
N GLN A 318 20.50 -12.41 17.50
CA GLN A 318 21.47 -11.46 16.95
C GLN A 318 20.81 -10.52 15.94
N ALA A 319 19.91 -11.02 15.09
CA ALA A 319 19.12 -10.23 14.16
C ALA A 319 18.16 -9.25 14.86
N LEU A 320 17.56 -9.65 16.00
CA LEU A 320 16.72 -8.77 16.82
C LEU A 320 17.53 -7.63 17.44
N ASN A 321 18.71 -7.90 18.00
CA ASN A 321 19.60 -6.87 18.53
C ASN A 321 20.09 -5.89 17.45
N ASP A 322 20.32 -6.38 16.24
CA ASP A 322 20.74 -5.51 15.13
C ASP A 322 19.59 -4.62 14.65
N ILE A 323 18.35 -5.13 14.66
CA ILE A 323 17.14 -4.34 14.38
C ILE A 323 16.91 -3.27 15.46
N GLU A 324 17.11 -3.59 16.74
CA GLU A 324 16.99 -2.65 17.85
C GLU A 324 17.99 -1.49 17.71
N LYS A 325 19.25 -1.78 17.41
CA LYS A 325 20.28 -0.75 17.15
C LYS A 325 19.95 0.14 15.94
N VAL A 326 19.36 -0.43 14.87
CA VAL A 326 18.95 0.35 13.72
C VAL A 326 17.77 1.26 14.06
N LEU A 327 16.80 0.77 14.84
CA LEU A 327 15.67 1.57 15.32
C LEU A 327 16.12 2.74 16.21
N ASP A 328 17.03 2.50 17.13
CA ASP A 328 17.58 3.55 18.00
C ASP A 328 18.30 4.64 17.21
N ASN A 329 19.11 4.25 16.22
CA ASN A 329 19.76 5.21 15.32
C ASN A 329 18.76 6.04 14.49
N VAL A 330 17.67 5.43 14.03
CA VAL A 330 16.62 6.14 13.28
C VAL A 330 15.87 7.12 14.19
N ILE A 331 15.60 6.73 15.43
CA ILE A 331 14.94 7.58 16.44
C ILE A 331 15.83 8.77 16.77
N GLU A 332 17.12 8.55 17.05
CA GLU A 332 18.07 9.64 17.34
C GLU A 332 18.19 10.64 16.19
N ARG A 333 18.28 10.15 14.93
CA ARG A 333 18.31 11.03 13.74
C ARG A 333 17.03 11.84 13.59
N LYS A 334 15.86 11.25 13.84
CA LYS A 334 14.58 11.98 13.80
C LYS A 334 14.51 13.04 14.89
N ILE A 335 14.96 12.74 16.11
CA ILE A 335 15.04 13.71 17.21
C ILE A 335 16.00 14.86 16.86
N ALA A 336 17.15 14.56 16.26
CA ALA A 336 18.10 15.59 15.82
C ALA A 336 17.49 16.48 14.72
N THR A 337 16.74 15.91 13.79
CA THR A 337 16.05 16.66 12.73
C THR A 337 14.96 17.56 13.31
N ILE A 338 14.18 17.08 14.25
CA ILE A 338 13.15 17.88 14.95
C ILE A 338 13.81 19.06 15.69
N ARG A 339 14.89 18.83 16.43
CA ARG A 339 15.63 19.91 17.12
C ARG A 339 16.17 20.97 16.14
N LYS A 340 16.64 20.54 14.95
CA LYS A 340 17.13 21.46 13.91
C LYS A 340 15.98 22.28 13.33
N LEU A 341 14.83 21.68 13.11
CA LEU A 341 13.61 22.38 12.66
C LEU A 341 13.12 23.39 13.70
N ASP A 342 13.11 23.02 14.98
CA ASP A 342 12.77 23.94 16.08
C ASP A 342 13.71 25.14 16.13
N GLN A 343 15.02 24.92 15.99
CA GLN A 343 16.00 26.03 15.89
C GLN A 343 15.75 26.95 14.70
N LEU A 344 15.42 26.38 13.54
CA LEU A 344 15.11 27.19 12.35
C LEU A 344 13.82 27.99 12.53
N LEU A 345 12.81 27.44 13.18
CA LEU A 345 11.57 28.15 13.51
C LEU A 345 11.82 29.29 14.50
N ILE A 346 12.64 29.06 15.53
CA ILE A 346 13.04 30.10 16.51
C ILE A 346 13.81 31.23 15.80
N ASN A 347 14.74 30.88 14.90
CA ASN A 347 15.52 31.88 14.17
C ASN A 347 14.64 32.68 13.19
N LYS A 348 13.71 32.03 12.50
CA LYS A 348 12.76 32.69 11.61
C LYS A 348 11.82 33.62 12.38
N ARG A 349 11.37 33.20 13.56
CA ARG A 349 10.55 34.05 14.46
C ARG A 349 11.33 35.26 14.97
N LYS A 350 12.62 35.11 15.31
CA LYS A 350 13.48 36.24 15.68
C LYS A 350 13.68 37.22 14.52
N MET A 351 13.83 36.73 13.29
CA MET A 351 13.92 37.59 12.10
C MET A 351 12.63 38.37 11.84
N LEU A 352 11.47 37.73 11.97
CA LEU A 352 10.15 38.37 11.79
C LEU A 352 9.89 39.46 12.86
N LEU A 353 10.30 39.21 14.11
CA LEU A 353 10.21 40.21 15.18
C LEU A 353 11.17 41.40 14.99
N GLN A 354 12.29 41.21 14.29
CA GLN A 354 13.23 42.28 13.94
C GLN A 354 12.81 43.07 12.71
N SER A 355 11.98 42.52 11.82
CA SER A 355 11.48 43.19 10.61
C SER A 355 10.23 44.06 10.81
N GLY A 356 9.67 44.10 12.04
CA GLY A 356 8.58 45.03 12.37
C GLY A 356 7.21 44.68 11.78
N GLU A 357 7.00 43.49 11.26
CA GLU A 357 5.68 43.00 10.87
C GLU A 357 4.92 42.44 12.08
N GLU A 358 4.13 43.27 12.73
CA GLU A 358 3.10 42.86 13.68
C GLU A 358 1.96 42.20 12.89
N GLY A 359 1.68 40.94 13.21
CA GLY A 359 0.48 40.27 12.72
C GLY A 359 0.65 38.80 12.41
N ILE A 360 0.82 37.98 13.44
CA ILE A 360 0.39 36.58 13.34
C ILE A 360 -0.84 36.47 14.22
N ASP A 361 -2.02 36.46 13.57
CA ASP A 361 -3.31 36.30 14.23
C ASP A 361 -3.36 34.99 15.03
N ASP A 362 -3.77 35.08 16.29
CA ASP A 362 -4.07 33.95 17.18
C ASP A 362 -5.12 32.96 16.59
N GLU A 363 -5.88 33.38 15.57
CA GLU A 363 -6.84 32.55 14.84
C GLU A 363 -6.20 31.39 14.04
N LEU A 364 -4.95 31.51 13.60
CA LEU A 364 -4.27 30.45 12.85
C LEU A 364 -3.91 29.21 13.69
N ILE A 365 -3.88 29.33 15.01
CA ILE A 365 -3.52 28.25 15.94
C ILE A 365 -4.76 27.46 16.39
N LEU A 366 -5.95 28.01 16.16
CA LEU A 366 -7.25 27.39 16.51
C LEU A 366 -7.81 26.50 15.40
N ASN A 367 -7.15 26.42 14.24
CA ASN A 367 -7.61 25.62 13.12
C ASN A 367 -7.49 24.13 13.43
N GLU A 368 -8.52 23.33 13.08
CA GLU A 368 -8.63 21.90 13.39
C GLU A 368 -7.51 21.03 12.76
N ASP A 369 -6.76 21.56 11.81
CA ASP A 369 -5.65 20.87 11.12
C ASP A 369 -4.31 20.84 11.89
N TYR A 370 -4.24 21.42 13.11
CA TYR A 370 -3.00 21.40 13.89
C TYR A 370 -2.87 20.12 14.72
N PRO A 371 -1.69 19.44 14.73
CA PRO A 371 -1.50 18.20 15.46
C PRO A 371 -1.80 18.35 16.97
N PRO A 372 -2.56 17.42 17.58
CA PRO A 372 -3.04 17.55 18.96
C PRO A 372 -1.93 17.76 20.01
N GLY A 373 -0.77 17.13 19.84
CA GLY A 373 0.34 17.25 20.79
C GLY A 373 1.08 18.60 20.79
N LEU A 374 0.87 19.45 19.79
CA LEU A 374 1.40 20.83 19.76
C LEU A 374 0.45 21.84 20.39
N ARG A 375 -0.87 21.58 20.31
CA ARG A 375 -1.91 22.37 20.99
C ARG A 375 -1.76 22.29 22.52
N GLU A 376 -1.56 21.10 23.08
CA GLU A 376 -1.38 20.93 24.53
C GLU A 376 -0.16 21.68 25.07
N LYS A 377 0.97 21.65 24.36
CA LYS A 377 2.17 22.39 24.76
C LYS A 377 1.99 23.91 24.72
N TYR A 378 1.21 24.43 23.75
CA TYR A 378 0.89 25.85 23.64
C TYR A 378 0.01 26.32 24.80
N TRP A 379 -1.06 25.57 25.13
CA TRP A 379 -1.96 25.91 26.23
C TRP A 379 -1.30 25.78 27.60
N VAL A 380 -0.45 24.78 27.82
CA VAL A 380 0.34 24.65 29.07
C VAL A 380 1.28 25.84 29.24
N ARG A 381 1.91 26.34 28.19
CA ARG A 381 2.78 27.49 28.23
C ARG A 381 2.02 28.80 28.50
N LYS A 382 0.87 28.98 27.84
CA LYS A 382 0.02 30.17 28.05
C LYS A 382 -0.59 30.22 29.47
N LEU A 383 -0.90 29.06 30.06
CA LEU A 383 -1.35 28.92 31.44
C LEU A 383 -0.22 29.24 32.45
N MET A 384 1.04 28.90 32.13
CA MET A 384 2.17 29.25 32.98
C MET A 384 2.56 30.74 32.91
N GLU A 385 2.37 31.39 31.75
CA GLU A 385 2.61 32.82 31.55
C GLU A 385 1.49 33.71 32.10
N SER A 386 0.31 33.15 32.41
CA SER A 386 -0.83 33.90 32.99
C SER A 386 -0.91 33.77 34.55
N SER A 387 0.07 33.10 35.17
CA SER A 387 0.11 32.86 36.61
C SER A 387 1.20 33.69 37.34
N ASP A 388 1.86 34.61 36.62
CA ASP A 388 2.68 35.69 37.12
C ASP A 388 1.93 37.03 36.89
#